data_c2a411246fcaa2afaad066a70c5c3eba
#
_entry.id   c2a411246fcaa2afaad066a70c5c3eba
#
_cell.length_a   1.000
_cell.length_b   1.000
_cell.length_c   1.000
_cell.angle_alpha   90.00
_cell.angle_beta   90.00
_cell.angle_gamma   90.00
#
_symmetry.space_group_name_H-M   'P 1'
#
loop_
_entity.id
_entity.type
_entity.pdbx_description
1 polymer ?
#
loop_
_entity_poly.entity_id
_entity_poly.type
_entity_poly.pdbx_seq_one_letter_code
_entity_poly.pdbx_strand_id
1 'polypeptide(L)'
;MFQTYTYPRFDYRQSPEQQAGQVLRHPVVIIGAGPVGLTQALDLAHRGVRSVVLDDDNTVSIGSRAVCYAKRPLEIWDRLGVGEEFAAQGVQWKVGKVFFKDDLTYQFDLLPEEDHKMPAMVNYQQYHLEERLVQACQDTGLVDLRWKHKVLSLQQYDEHANLNVETPDGIYRIEAQWVVACDGANSSVRGMVGADFSGQYFQDRFLIADVVMKADFPTERWFWFDPPFHRNQSVLLHKQSDNVWRIDFQLGWNADPVEEKKPEKVIPRIRAMLGKDADFELEWVSVYQFACRRIDNFRHQRVIFAGDAAHQVSPFGARGANTGVQDCDNLGWKLQAVLSGDAPVALLDTYNEERAFAADDNLGHSTRATDFITPKSRSSTRLRNAVLELARTEAFARPLINSGRLSTPTPYRHSSLNTPDTDAFEGRMAPGTNCADAPITKAGQPAWLLNQLGQGFVLLSFGPALPVKVGNVTAQVMEVGKDIVDCKGLLHQRYDGRPGTVYLIRPDQHVAARWRAFDAAAVEQAMRRALKLN
;
A
#
# COMPACT_ATOMS: atom_id res chain seq x y z
N MET A 1 -20.95 -20.04 -11.57
CA MET A 1 -19.83 -19.80 -10.66
C MET A 1 -20.39 -19.83 -9.24
N PHE A 2 -19.70 -20.47 -8.37
CA PHE A 2 -20.00 -20.46 -6.93
C PHE A 2 -19.72 -19.05 -6.37
N GLN A 3 -20.48 -18.62 -5.37
CA GLN A 3 -20.34 -17.27 -4.81
C GLN A 3 -20.19 -17.39 -3.30
N THR A 4 -19.01 -17.07 -2.79
CA THR A 4 -18.71 -17.10 -1.35
C THR A 4 -19.08 -15.79 -0.64
N TYR A 5 -19.34 -14.71 -1.42
CA TYR A 5 -19.57 -13.38 -0.88
C TYR A 5 -20.78 -12.70 -1.52
N THR A 6 -21.58 -12.05 -0.71
CA THR A 6 -22.70 -11.22 -1.17
C THR A 6 -22.26 -9.76 -1.17
N TYR A 7 -22.08 -9.20 -2.36
CA TYR A 7 -21.63 -7.82 -2.53
C TYR A 7 -22.66 -6.83 -1.97
N PRO A 8 -22.26 -5.95 -1.02
CA PRO A 8 -23.15 -4.93 -0.48
C PRO A 8 -23.57 -3.95 -1.57
N ARG A 9 -24.77 -3.39 -1.42
CA ARG A 9 -25.26 -2.29 -2.23
C ARG A 9 -25.43 -1.07 -1.36
N PHE A 10 -24.77 0.01 -1.73
CA PHE A 10 -24.83 1.29 -1.04
C PHE A 10 -25.84 2.20 -1.77
N ASP A 11 -26.76 2.76 -1.02
CA ASP A 11 -27.80 3.60 -1.61
C ASP A 11 -27.25 4.94 -2.06
N TYR A 12 -27.67 5.39 -3.24
CA TYR A 12 -27.51 6.75 -3.68
C TYR A 12 -28.27 7.69 -2.72
N ARG A 13 -27.65 8.81 -2.39
CA ARG A 13 -28.28 9.91 -1.63
C ARG A 13 -27.97 11.22 -2.32
N GLN A 14 -29.01 12.04 -2.50
CA GLN A 14 -28.84 13.39 -3.01
C GLN A 14 -27.91 14.19 -2.11
N SER A 15 -26.93 14.86 -2.71
CA SER A 15 -25.95 15.64 -1.94
C SER A 15 -26.55 16.90 -1.30
N PRO A 16 -25.96 17.42 -0.23
CA PRO A 16 -26.38 18.69 0.36
C PRO A 16 -26.38 19.85 -0.65
N GLU A 17 -25.42 19.85 -1.57
CA GLU A 17 -25.31 20.84 -2.65
C GLU A 17 -26.52 20.80 -3.59
N GLN A 18 -26.98 19.60 -3.96
CA GLN A 18 -28.16 19.42 -4.81
C GLN A 18 -29.44 19.81 -4.08
N GLN A 19 -29.57 19.39 -2.81
CA GLN A 19 -30.75 19.71 -1.99
C GLN A 19 -30.90 21.21 -1.76
N ALA A 20 -29.78 21.90 -1.52
CA ALA A 20 -29.78 23.34 -1.27
C ALA A 20 -29.73 24.20 -2.53
N GLY A 21 -29.42 23.60 -3.69
CA GLY A 21 -29.14 24.33 -4.94
C GLY A 21 -27.96 25.29 -4.83
N GLN A 22 -26.96 24.95 -3.99
CA GLN A 22 -25.82 25.81 -3.68
C GLN A 22 -24.51 25.03 -3.84
N VAL A 23 -23.44 25.75 -4.17
CA VAL A 23 -22.08 25.18 -4.18
C VAL A 23 -21.52 25.24 -2.77
N LEU A 24 -21.11 24.10 -2.21
CA LEU A 24 -20.44 24.04 -0.92
C LEU A 24 -18.94 23.76 -1.13
N ARG A 25 -18.10 24.34 -0.27
CA ARG A 25 -16.66 24.15 -0.28
C ARG A 25 -16.24 23.20 0.83
N HIS A 26 -15.48 22.18 0.44
CA HIS A 26 -14.96 21.15 1.35
C HIS A 26 -13.44 21.23 1.47
N PRO A 27 -12.86 20.90 2.62
CA PRO A 27 -11.40 20.85 2.78
C PRO A 27 -10.75 19.88 1.81
N VAL A 28 -11.29 18.66 1.69
CA VAL A 28 -10.78 17.61 0.81
C VAL A 28 -11.93 16.89 0.13
N VAL A 29 -11.82 16.74 -1.19
CA VAL A 29 -12.66 15.82 -1.99
C VAL A 29 -11.77 14.72 -2.53
N ILE A 30 -12.13 13.47 -2.25
CA ILE A 30 -11.44 12.26 -2.71
C ILE A 30 -12.27 11.64 -3.83
N ILE A 31 -11.65 11.28 -4.94
CA ILE A 31 -12.33 10.67 -6.10
C ILE A 31 -11.93 9.21 -6.16
N GLY A 32 -12.91 8.31 -5.97
CA GLY A 32 -12.75 6.86 -5.91
C GLY A 32 -12.81 6.31 -4.48
N ALA A 33 -13.75 5.38 -4.23
CA ALA A 33 -13.93 4.67 -2.96
C ALA A 33 -13.32 3.25 -2.98
N GLY A 34 -12.21 3.08 -3.69
CA GLY A 34 -11.38 1.87 -3.61
C GLY A 34 -10.50 1.86 -2.36
N PRO A 35 -9.62 0.84 -2.19
CA PRO A 35 -8.79 0.68 -0.98
C PRO A 35 -7.96 1.92 -0.63
N VAL A 36 -7.44 2.61 -1.65
CA VAL A 36 -6.59 3.81 -1.47
C VAL A 36 -7.42 5.01 -1.05
N GLY A 37 -8.54 5.29 -1.75
CA GLY A 37 -9.39 6.44 -1.41
C GLY A 37 -10.04 6.31 -0.04
N LEU A 38 -10.52 5.11 0.32
CA LEU A 38 -11.08 4.84 1.65
C LEU A 38 -10.00 4.94 2.75
N THR A 39 -8.77 4.44 2.49
CA THR A 39 -7.65 4.59 3.43
C THR A 39 -7.28 6.06 3.61
N GLN A 40 -7.25 6.85 2.53
CA GLN A 40 -6.97 8.29 2.61
C GLN A 40 -8.04 9.03 3.42
N ALA A 41 -9.32 8.71 3.19
CA ALA A 41 -10.43 9.30 3.93
C ALA A 41 -10.36 8.96 5.42
N LEU A 42 -10.08 7.70 5.75
CA LEU A 42 -9.94 7.23 7.12
C LEU A 42 -8.74 7.87 7.83
N ASP A 43 -7.58 7.99 7.17
CA ASP A 43 -6.39 8.65 7.75
C ASP A 43 -6.66 10.14 8.01
N LEU A 44 -7.31 10.84 7.09
CA LEU A 44 -7.71 12.23 7.27
C LEU A 44 -8.70 12.39 8.43
N ALA A 45 -9.68 11.49 8.56
CA ALA A 45 -10.64 11.51 9.65
C ALA A 45 -9.96 11.30 11.02
N HIS A 46 -8.99 10.37 11.12
CA HIS A 46 -8.19 10.19 12.33
C HIS A 46 -7.33 11.41 12.69
N ARG A 47 -7.07 12.30 11.71
CA ARG A 47 -6.41 13.60 11.91
C ARG A 47 -7.38 14.77 12.11
N GLY A 48 -8.69 14.49 12.24
CA GLY A 48 -9.73 15.50 12.43
C GLY A 48 -10.10 16.29 11.17
N VAL A 49 -9.68 15.85 9.98
CA VAL A 49 -9.99 16.51 8.70
C VAL A 49 -11.22 15.87 8.07
N ARG A 50 -12.25 16.68 7.81
CA ARG A 50 -13.44 16.24 7.06
C ARG A 50 -13.13 16.05 5.60
N SER A 51 -13.72 15.00 4.98
CA SER A 51 -13.60 14.75 3.55
C SER A 51 -14.90 14.26 2.94
N VAL A 52 -15.06 14.53 1.64
CA VAL A 52 -16.10 13.95 0.79
C VAL A 52 -15.45 12.94 -0.12
N VAL A 53 -15.99 11.72 -0.19
CA VAL A 53 -15.54 10.68 -1.13
C VAL A 53 -16.60 10.48 -2.20
N LEU A 54 -16.23 10.65 -3.47
CA LEU A 54 -17.11 10.49 -4.62
C LEU A 54 -16.75 9.19 -5.35
N ASP A 55 -17.74 8.34 -5.59
CA ASP A 55 -17.59 7.12 -6.39
C ASP A 55 -18.74 6.99 -7.39
N ASP A 56 -18.43 6.56 -8.62
CA ASP A 56 -19.41 6.38 -9.69
C ASP A 56 -20.15 5.02 -9.61
N ASP A 57 -19.66 4.10 -8.78
CA ASP A 57 -20.33 2.84 -8.45
C ASP A 57 -21.09 2.94 -7.11
N ASN A 58 -21.69 1.85 -6.68
CA ASN A 58 -22.41 1.71 -5.41
C ASN A 58 -22.19 0.35 -4.73
N THR A 59 -21.04 -0.24 -4.93
CA THR A 59 -20.64 -1.49 -4.31
C THR A 59 -19.11 -1.52 -4.14
N VAL A 60 -18.63 -2.51 -3.42
CA VAL A 60 -17.19 -2.82 -3.37
C VAL A 60 -16.74 -3.50 -4.66
N SER A 61 -15.44 -3.57 -4.89
CA SER A 61 -14.84 -4.18 -6.08
C SER A 61 -15.32 -5.60 -6.32
N ILE A 62 -15.84 -5.87 -7.51
CA ILE A 62 -16.29 -7.23 -7.92
C ILE A 62 -15.05 -8.07 -8.24
N GLY A 63 -14.90 -9.19 -7.54
CA GLY A 63 -13.70 -10.01 -7.57
C GLY A 63 -12.52 -9.34 -6.87
N SER A 64 -11.50 -10.11 -6.61
CA SER A 64 -10.36 -9.65 -5.80
C SER A 64 -9.15 -9.38 -6.69
N ARG A 65 -8.88 -8.12 -7.03
CA ARG A 65 -7.68 -7.73 -7.79
C ARG A 65 -6.46 -7.71 -6.89
N ALA A 66 -6.50 -6.95 -5.81
CA ALA A 66 -5.50 -6.96 -4.76
C ALA A 66 -5.88 -7.99 -3.70
N VAL A 67 -4.90 -8.78 -3.26
CA VAL A 67 -5.09 -9.85 -2.28
C VAL A 67 -4.01 -9.84 -1.22
N CYS A 68 -2.75 -9.66 -1.62
CA CYS A 68 -1.61 -9.80 -0.72
C CYS A 68 -1.25 -8.43 -0.11
N TYR A 69 -1.45 -8.28 1.19
CA TYR A 69 -1.11 -7.06 1.92
C TYR A 69 0.11 -7.29 2.79
N ALA A 70 1.10 -6.41 2.62
CA ALA A 70 2.39 -6.51 3.29
C ALA A 70 2.36 -5.85 4.68
N LYS A 71 3.37 -6.16 5.49
CA LYS A 71 3.54 -5.68 6.86
C LYS A 71 3.31 -4.16 7.01
N ARG A 72 3.91 -3.32 6.14
CA ARG A 72 3.79 -1.86 6.29
C ARG A 72 2.35 -1.34 6.10
N PRO A 73 1.61 -1.68 5.05
CA PRO A 73 0.19 -1.34 4.96
C PRO A 73 -0.65 -1.85 6.13
N LEU A 74 -0.37 -3.06 6.64
CA LEU A 74 -1.04 -3.58 7.83
C LEU A 74 -0.75 -2.74 9.07
N GLU A 75 0.48 -2.27 9.26
CA GLU A 75 0.86 -1.34 10.34
C GLU A 75 0.14 0.02 10.21
N ILE A 76 -0.04 0.53 8.98
CA ILE A 76 -0.78 1.75 8.71
C ILE A 76 -2.27 1.56 9.06
N TRP A 77 -2.90 0.48 8.61
CA TRP A 77 -4.28 0.17 8.93
C TRP A 77 -4.48 -0.17 10.42
N ASP A 78 -3.46 -0.73 11.08
CA ASP A 78 -3.50 -0.96 12.53
C ASP A 78 -3.55 0.35 13.31
N ARG A 79 -2.75 1.34 12.91
CA ARG A 79 -2.84 2.70 13.44
C ARG A 79 -4.21 3.34 13.19
N LEU A 80 -4.88 2.97 12.10
CA LEU A 80 -6.23 3.41 11.73
C LEU A 80 -7.35 2.53 12.34
N GLY A 81 -7.00 1.58 13.21
CA GLY A 81 -7.96 0.78 13.97
C GLY A 81 -8.59 -0.41 13.24
N VAL A 82 -8.09 -0.78 12.05
CA VAL A 82 -8.64 -1.91 11.26
C VAL A 82 -7.61 -3.00 10.95
N GLY A 83 -6.32 -2.77 11.23
CA GLY A 83 -5.24 -3.69 10.82
C GLY A 83 -5.26 -5.05 11.54
N GLU A 84 -5.58 -5.09 12.84
CA GLU A 84 -5.70 -6.35 13.59
C GLU A 84 -6.80 -7.25 13.01
N GLU A 85 -7.92 -6.65 12.64
CA GLU A 85 -9.04 -7.38 12.03
C GLU A 85 -8.63 -7.96 10.67
N PHE A 86 -7.94 -7.19 9.82
CA PHE A 86 -7.42 -7.69 8.54
C PHE A 86 -6.41 -8.84 8.73
N ALA A 87 -5.55 -8.74 9.74
CA ALA A 87 -4.59 -9.79 10.05
C ALA A 87 -5.26 -11.06 10.62
N ALA A 88 -6.36 -10.90 11.36
CA ALA A 88 -7.10 -12.01 11.96
C ALA A 88 -8.01 -12.74 10.96
N GLN A 89 -8.68 -12.00 10.07
CA GLN A 89 -9.61 -12.56 9.08
C GLN A 89 -8.91 -13.08 7.83
N GLY A 90 -7.79 -12.47 7.46
CA GLY A 90 -6.99 -12.89 6.33
C GLY A 90 -6.10 -14.09 6.62
N VAL A 91 -5.53 -14.67 5.58
CA VAL A 91 -4.59 -15.78 5.67
C VAL A 91 -3.16 -15.25 5.79
N GLN A 92 -2.56 -15.41 6.96
CA GLN A 92 -1.19 -14.98 7.22
C GLN A 92 -0.17 -15.95 6.61
N TRP A 93 0.88 -15.43 6.02
CA TRP A 93 1.99 -16.23 5.50
C TRP A 93 3.30 -15.44 5.48
N LYS A 94 4.42 -16.14 5.54
CA LYS A 94 5.76 -15.57 5.42
C LYS A 94 6.71 -16.40 4.55
N VAL A 95 6.35 -17.65 4.28
CA VAL A 95 7.18 -18.58 3.51
C VAL A 95 6.71 -18.61 2.06
N GLY A 96 7.66 -18.46 1.15
CA GLY A 96 7.46 -18.68 -0.27
C GLY A 96 8.37 -19.79 -0.81
N LYS A 97 7.87 -20.57 -1.76
CA LYS A 97 8.61 -21.64 -2.45
C LYS A 97 8.66 -21.39 -3.94
N VAL A 98 9.83 -21.58 -4.51
CA VAL A 98 10.08 -21.47 -5.95
C VAL A 98 10.42 -22.85 -6.49
N PHE A 99 9.68 -23.26 -7.51
CA PHE A 99 9.87 -24.52 -8.20
C PHE A 99 10.33 -24.28 -9.63
N PHE A 100 11.20 -25.14 -10.13
CA PHE A 100 11.55 -25.20 -11.53
C PHE A 100 11.29 -26.60 -12.07
N LYS A 101 10.37 -26.70 -13.02
CA LYS A 101 9.73 -27.97 -13.42
C LYS A 101 9.05 -28.61 -12.21
N ASP A 102 9.46 -29.80 -11.80
CA ASP A 102 8.92 -30.54 -10.65
C ASP A 102 9.70 -30.30 -9.34
N ASP A 103 10.91 -29.70 -9.45
CA ASP A 103 11.82 -29.63 -8.32
C ASP A 103 11.71 -28.33 -7.54
N LEU A 104 11.72 -28.41 -6.22
CA LEU A 104 11.89 -27.25 -5.34
C LEU A 104 13.29 -26.65 -5.57
N THR A 105 13.34 -25.42 -6.08
CA THR A 105 14.58 -24.69 -6.30
C THR A 105 15.10 -24.10 -4.99
N TYR A 106 14.26 -23.33 -4.28
CA TYR A 106 14.54 -22.80 -2.95
C TYR A 106 13.26 -22.31 -2.25
N GLN A 107 13.37 -22.08 -0.96
CA GLN A 107 12.36 -21.37 -0.20
C GLN A 107 12.94 -20.10 0.45
N PHE A 108 12.08 -19.16 0.77
CA PHE A 108 12.45 -17.91 1.44
C PHE A 108 11.44 -17.58 2.55
N ASP A 109 11.93 -16.88 3.58
CA ASP A 109 11.12 -16.28 4.64
C ASP A 109 11.14 -14.76 4.48
N LEU A 110 9.98 -14.11 4.45
CA LEU A 110 9.84 -12.67 4.26
C LEU A 110 10.06 -11.87 5.55
N LEU A 111 9.96 -12.51 6.69
CA LEU A 111 10.11 -11.91 8.01
C LEU A 111 10.77 -12.90 8.97
N PRO A 112 12.10 -13.11 8.82
CA PRO A 112 12.82 -14.03 9.71
C PRO A 112 12.96 -13.47 11.14
N GLU A 113 12.86 -12.15 11.30
CA GLU A 113 12.87 -11.50 12.62
C GLU A 113 11.54 -11.76 13.33
N GLU A 114 11.61 -12.06 14.62
CA GLU A 114 10.44 -12.26 15.47
C GLU A 114 9.98 -10.95 16.13
N ASP A 115 8.88 -11.04 16.87
CA ASP A 115 8.37 -9.91 17.68
C ASP A 115 8.01 -8.67 16.86
N HIS A 116 7.21 -8.85 15.84
CA HIS A 116 6.47 -7.82 15.14
C HIS A 116 4.97 -8.03 15.37
N LYS A 117 4.21 -6.96 15.58
CA LYS A 117 2.75 -7.03 15.74
C LYS A 117 2.10 -7.54 14.45
N MET A 118 2.46 -6.92 13.33
CA MET A 118 1.89 -7.28 12.03
C MET A 118 2.72 -8.35 11.33
N PRO A 119 2.05 -9.36 10.72
CA PRO A 119 2.72 -10.42 9.99
C PRO A 119 3.40 -9.91 8.71
N ALA A 120 4.25 -10.74 8.11
CA ALA A 120 4.94 -10.41 6.87
C ALA A 120 3.97 -10.06 5.73
N MET A 121 2.98 -10.92 5.54
CA MET A 121 1.94 -10.81 4.52
C MET A 121 0.62 -11.40 5.03
N VAL A 122 -0.47 -10.82 4.56
CA VAL A 122 -1.84 -11.32 4.72
C VAL A 122 -2.50 -11.40 3.36
N ASN A 123 -3.07 -12.55 3.03
CA ASN A 123 -3.96 -12.68 1.89
C ASN A 123 -5.39 -12.48 2.36
N TYR A 124 -6.03 -11.43 1.88
CA TYR A 124 -7.38 -11.03 2.22
C TYR A 124 -8.06 -10.46 0.99
N GLN A 125 -9.26 -10.90 0.67
CA GLN A 125 -9.94 -10.45 -0.53
C GLN A 125 -10.23 -8.96 -0.48
N GLN A 126 -10.04 -8.27 -1.60
CA GLN A 126 -10.18 -6.81 -1.69
C GLN A 126 -11.58 -6.33 -1.29
N TYR A 127 -12.63 -7.06 -1.66
CA TYR A 127 -14.01 -6.67 -1.34
C TYR A 127 -14.30 -6.69 0.18
N HIS A 128 -13.77 -7.63 0.95
CA HIS A 128 -13.87 -7.64 2.41
C HIS A 128 -13.14 -6.45 3.03
N LEU A 129 -11.92 -6.17 2.54
CA LEU A 129 -11.14 -5.02 2.98
C LEU A 129 -11.88 -3.70 2.71
N GLU A 130 -12.44 -3.53 1.52
CA GLU A 130 -13.19 -2.33 1.14
C GLU A 130 -14.45 -2.16 1.99
N GLU A 131 -15.24 -3.23 2.19
CA GLU A 131 -16.45 -3.19 3.03
C GLU A 131 -16.12 -2.74 4.46
N ARG A 132 -15.06 -3.29 5.03
CA ARG A 132 -14.62 -2.89 6.38
C ARG A 132 -14.11 -1.45 6.44
N LEU A 133 -13.39 -0.98 5.40
CA LEU A 133 -12.96 0.41 5.31
C LEU A 133 -14.14 1.37 5.16
N VAL A 134 -15.17 1.01 4.39
CA VAL A 134 -16.41 1.79 4.28
C VAL A 134 -17.05 1.95 5.66
N GLN A 135 -17.21 0.86 6.41
CA GLN A 135 -17.75 0.92 7.76
C GLN A 135 -16.89 1.79 8.69
N ALA A 136 -15.56 1.62 8.66
CA ALA A 136 -14.66 2.42 9.46
C ALA A 136 -14.76 3.92 9.13
N CYS A 137 -14.86 4.28 7.85
CA CYS A 137 -15.07 5.66 7.43
C CYS A 137 -16.38 6.24 7.96
N GLN A 138 -17.48 5.47 7.88
CA GLN A 138 -18.80 5.87 8.39
C GLN A 138 -18.77 6.09 9.91
N ASP A 139 -18.11 5.20 10.64
CA ASP A 139 -18.01 5.26 12.12
C ASP A 139 -17.31 6.53 12.62
N THR A 140 -16.45 7.15 11.80
CA THR A 140 -15.78 8.42 12.18
C THR A 140 -16.71 9.62 12.25
N GLY A 141 -17.81 9.63 11.50
CA GLY A 141 -18.69 10.80 11.32
C GLY A 141 -18.03 12.00 10.61
N LEU A 142 -16.82 11.85 10.08
CA LEU A 142 -16.05 12.89 9.39
C LEU A 142 -15.92 12.66 7.88
N VAL A 143 -16.32 11.48 7.38
CA VAL A 143 -16.26 11.09 5.98
C VAL A 143 -17.66 11.05 5.39
N ASP A 144 -17.91 11.86 4.36
CA ASP A 144 -19.15 11.85 3.58
C ASP A 144 -18.94 10.98 2.33
N LEU A 145 -19.41 9.72 2.41
CA LEU A 145 -19.33 8.75 1.31
C LEU A 145 -20.53 8.93 0.37
N ARG A 146 -20.25 9.25 -0.89
CA ARG A 146 -21.26 9.53 -1.92
C ARG A 146 -21.15 8.55 -3.07
N TRP A 147 -22.08 7.61 -3.14
CA TRP A 147 -22.19 6.58 -4.16
C TRP A 147 -23.03 7.03 -5.36
N LYS A 148 -22.67 6.62 -6.57
CA LYS A 148 -23.26 7.09 -7.83
C LYS A 148 -23.04 8.58 -8.08
N HIS A 149 -21.87 9.09 -7.68
CA HIS A 149 -21.44 10.45 -7.88
C HIS A 149 -20.21 10.47 -8.79
N LYS A 150 -20.43 10.65 -10.08
CA LYS A 150 -19.39 10.61 -11.13
C LYS A 150 -18.84 12.00 -11.42
N VAL A 151 -17.55 12.18 -11.27
CA VAL A 151 -16.89 13.43 -11.66
C VAL A 151 -16.77 13.50 -13.17
N LEU A 152 -17.39 14.53 -13.78
CA LEU A 152 -17.38 14.77 -15.22
C LEU A 152 -16.28 15.72 -15.66
N SER A 153 -15.99 16.74 -14.86
CA SER A 153 -14.97 17.74 -15.17
C SER A 153 -14.42 18.38 -13.89
N LEU A 154 -13.22 18.91 -14.01
CA LEU A 154 -12.50 19.57 -12.93
C LEU A 154 -11.84 20.85 -13.48
N GLN A 155 -11.99 21.95 -12.76
CA GLN A 155 -11.34 23.22 -13.05
C GLN A 155 -10.59 23.71 -11.81
N GLN A 156 -9.32 24.01 -11.95
CA GLN A 156 -8.46 24.43 -10.84
C GLN A 156 -8.29 25.95 -10.80
N TYR A 157 -8.21 26.46 -9.58
CA TYR A 157 -7.91 27.84 -9.22
C TYR A 157 -6.79 27.87 -8.17
N ASP A 158 -6.31 29.05 -7.83
CA ASP A 158 -5.18 29.18 -6.89
C ASP A 158 -5.47 28.57 -5.50
N GLU A 159 -6.72 28.68 -5.02
CA GLU A 159 -7.09 28.26 -3.66
C GLU A 159 -8.05 27.07 -3.59
N HIS A 160 -8.62 26.62 -4.72
CA HIS A 160 -9.59 25.54 -4.77
C HIS A 160 -9.69 24.91 -6.16
N ALA A 161 -10.42 23.83 -6.25
CA ALA A 161 -10.87 23.24 -7.51
C ALA A 161 -12.39 23.12 -7.51
N ASN A 162 -13.02 23.37 -8.65
CA ASN A 162 -14.43 23.12 -8.90
C ASN A 162 -14.61 21.79 -9.65
N LEU A 163 -15.53 20.97 -9.19
CA LEU A 163 -15.89 19.71 -9.82
C LEU A 163 -17.36 19.76 -10.22
N ASN A 164 -17.66 19.34 -11.46
CA ASN A 164 -19.01 19.01 -11.89
C ASN A 164 -19.23 17.50 -11.71
N VAL A 165 -20.27 17.15 -10.99
CA VAL A 165 -20.55 15.78 -10.57
C VAL A 165 -21.92 15.35 -11.08
N GLU A 166 -21.97 14.26 -11.84
CA GLU A 166 -23.20 13.63 -12.34
C GLU A 166 -23.73 12.63 -11.31
N THR A 167 -25.04 12.64 -11.13
CA THR A 167 -25.79 11.71 -10.28
C THR A 167 -27.08 11.29 -10.96
N PRO A 168 -27.82 10.31 -10.44
CA PRO A 168 -29.17 9.98 -10.95
C PRO A 168 -30.14 11.15 -10.98
N ASP A 169 -29.97 12.17 -10.11
CA ASP A 169 -30.82 13.35 -10.02
C ASP A 169 -30.30 14.57 -10.81
N GLY A 170 -29.27 14.37 -11.64
CA GLY A 170 -28.67 15.42 -12.46
C GLY A 170 -27.29 15.85 -11.99
N ILE A 171 -26.83 16.99 -12.56
CA ILE A 171 -25.46 17.48 -12.33
C ILE A 171 -25.47 18.55 -11.24
N TYR A 172 -24.50 18.48 -10.33
CA TYR A 172 -24.24 19.54 -9.36
C TYR A 172 -22.77 19.94 -9.35
N ARG A 173 -22.47 21.06 -8.72
CA ARG A 173 -21.11 21.56 -8.52
C ARG A 173 -20.70 21.49 -7.06
N ILE A 174 -19.44 21.08 -6.83
CA ILE A 174 -18.80 21.06 -5.51
C ILE A 174 -17.44 21.77 -5.62
N GLU A 175 -17.05 22.49 -4.57
CA GLU A 175 -15.71 23.07 -4.43
C GLU A 175 -14.88 22.28 -3.43
N ALA A 176 -13.60 22.08 -3.77
CA ALA A 176 -12.62 21.41 -2.92
C ALA A 176 -11.40 22.30 -2.72
N GLN A 177 -10.95 22.49 -1.49
CA GLN A 177 -9.66 23.12 -1.25
C GLN A 177 -8.51 22.24 -1.80
N TRP A 178 -8.64 20.93 -1.63
CA TRP A 178 -7.77 19.92 -2.22
C TRP A 178 -8.59 18.78 -2.80
N VAL A 179 -8.15 18.25 -3.93
CA VAL A 179 -8.68 17.03 -4.56
C VAL A 179 -7.64 15.94 -4.46
N VAL A 180 -8.02 14.75 -3.98
CA VAL A 180 -7.17 13.56 -4.02
C VAL A 180 -7.77 12.57 -5.01
N ALA A 181 -7.07 12.34 -6.12
CA ALA A 181 -7.47 11.42 -7.17
C ALA A 181 -7.00 10.00 -6.82
N CYS A 182 -7.96 9.14 -6.43
CA CYS A 182 -7.79 7.72 -6.13
C CYS A 182 -8.64 6.86 -7.08
N ASP A 183 -8.99 7.36 -8.27
CA ASP A 183 -9.88 6.78 -9.27
C ASP A 183 -9.21 5.68 -10.12
N GLY A 184 -8.11 5.14 -9.64
CA GLY A 184 -7.51 3.89 -10.08
C GLY A 184 -6.80 3.95 -11.45
N ALA A 185 -6.58 2.77 -12.01
CA ALA A 185 -5.77 2.56 -13.21
C ALA A 185 -6.28 3.35 -14.44
N ASN A 186 -7.59 3.52 -14.54
CA ASN A 186 -8.25 4.21 -15.65
C ASN A 186 -8.68 5.64 -15.27
N SER A 187 -7.95 6.28 -14.40
CA SER A 187 -8.24 7.61 -13.87
C SER A 187 -8.71 8.59 -14.93
N SER A 188 -9.94 9.08 -14.78
CA SER A 188 -10.48 10.16 -15.59
C SER A 188 -9.86 11.51 -15.22
N VAL A 189 -9.49 11.66 -13.95
CA VAL A 189 -8.87 12.89 -13.42
C VAL A 189 -7.52 13.15 -14.08
N ARG A 190 -6.73 12.11 -14.42
CA ARG A 190 -5.48 12.29 -15.21
C ARG A 190 -5.74 13.02 -16.50
N GLY A 191 -6.74 12.58 -17.27
CA GLY A 191 -7.11 13.26 -18.52
C GLY A 191 -7.58 14.70 -18.30
N MET A 192 -8.31 14.97 -17.21
CA MET A 192 -8.81 16.31 -16.89
C MET A 192 -7.71 17.32 -16.57
N VAL A 193 -6.58 16.86 -16.01
CA VAL A 193 -5.42 17.72 -15.70
C VAL A 193 -4.29 17.63 -16.72
N GLY A 194 -4.47 16.84 -17.80
CA GLY A 194 -3.45 16.66 -18.84
C GLY A 194 -2.21 15.88 -18.36
N ALA A 195 -2.36 15.00 -17.38
CA ALA A 195 -1.29 14.17 -16.89
C ALA A 195 -1.22 12.84 -17.65
N ASP A 196 -0.06 12.51 -18.21
CA ASP A 196 0.19 11.28 -18.94
C ASP A 196 1.03 10.29 -18.14
N PHE A 197 0.79 9.00 -18.40
CA PHE A 197 1.65 7.94 -17.88
C PHE A 197 2.90 7.75 -18.72
N SER A 198 4.06 7.70 -18.04
CA SER A 198 5.33 7.27 -18.60
C SER A 198 5.69 5.88 -18.10
N GLY A 199 6.16 4.98 -18.98
CA GLY A 199 6.59 3.63 -18.59
C GLY A 199 6.29 2.55 -19.64
N GLN A 200 6.21 1.30 -19.18
CA GLN A 200 6.15 0.11 -20.04
C GLN A 200 4.84 -0.66 -19.87
N TYR A 201 4.26 -1.07 -21.00
CA TYR A 201 3.20 -2.08 -21.07
C TYR A 201 3.82 -3.46 -21.33
N PHE A 202 3.33 -4.48 -20.61
CA PHE A 202 3.68 -5.87 -20.85
C PHE A 202 2.62 -6.53 -21.73
N GLN A 203 3.07 -7.30 -22.71
CA GLN A 203 2.17 -8.06 -23.61
C GLN A 203 1.68 -9.35 -22.95
N ASP A 204 2.35 -9.76 -21.89
CA ASP A 204 2.03 -10.98 -21.16
C ASP A 204 0.67 -10.88 -20.49
N ARG A 205 -0.08 -11.96 -20.56
CA ARG A 205 -1.39 -12.12 -19.96
C ARG A 205 -1.35 -13.19 -18.90
N PHE A 206 -2.12 -12.99 -17.86
CA PHE A 206 -2.29 -13.95 -16.78
C PHE A 206 -3.78 -14.20 -16.57
N LEU A 207 -4.13 -15.48 -16.50
CA LEU A 207 -5.43 -15.95 -16.07
C LEU A 207 -5.39 -16.08 -14.55
N ILE A 208 -6.24 -15.33 -13.85
CA ILE A 208 -6.53 -15.55 -12.44
C ILE A 208 -7.74 -16.47 -12.35
N ALA A 209 -7.62 -17.55 -11.58
CA ALA A 209 -8.73 -18.40 -11.21
C ALA A 209 -8.80 -18.47 -9.68
N ASP A 210 -9.86 -17.92 -9.11
CA ASP A 210 -10.21 -18.13 -7.71
C ASP A 210 -11.14 -19.33 -7.63
N VAL A 211 -10.75 -20.32 -6.82
CA VAL A 211 -11.46 -21.58 -6.65
C VAL A 211 -11.70 -21.87 -5.18
N VAL A 212 -12.90 -22.35 -4.86
CA VAL A 212 -13.19 -22.89 -3.53
C VAL A 212 -12.80 -24.37 -3.55
N MET A 213 -11.85 -24.75 -2.72
CA MET A 213 -11.43 -26.15 -2.60
C MET A 213 -10.94 -26.46 -1.21
N LYS A 214 -11.14 -27.71 -0.77
CA LYS A 214 -10.48 -28.28 0.41
C LYS A 214 -9.18 -28.93 -0.04
N ALA A 215 -8.05 -28.28 0.25
CA ALA A 215 -6.74 -28.76 -0.14
C ALA A 215 -5.78 -28.70 1.05
N ASP A 216 -4.90 -29.70 1.15
CA ASP A 216 -3.89 -29.83 2.22
C ASP A 216 -2.59 -29.07 1.91
N PHE A 217 -2.64 -28.04 1.04
CA PHE A 217 -1.50 -27.17 0.83
C PHE A 217 -1.27 -26.28 2.06
N PRO A 218 -0.02 -26.09 2.49
CA PRO A 218 0.29 -25.16 3.58
C PRO A 218 -0.04 -23.71 3.19
N THR A 219 -0.18 -22.83 4.19
CA THR A 219 -0.40 -21.39 3.98
C THR A 219 0.88 -20.69 3.54
N GLU A 220 1.36 -21.05 2.35
CA GLU A 220 2.57 -20.55 1.72
C GLU A 220 2.25 -19.99 0.34
N ARG A 221 3.20 -19.24 -0.24
CA ARG A 221 3.10 -18.81 -1.63
C ARG A 221 4.00 -19.68 -2.49
N TRP A 222 3.42 -20.43 -3.43
CA TRP A 222 4.15 -21.31 -4.32
C TRP A 222 4.19 -20.73 -5.73
N PHE A 223 5.39 -20.72 -6.31
CA PHE A 223 5.63 -20.21 -7.65
C PHE A 223 6.39 -21.24 -8.49
N TRP A 224 5.81 -21.63 -9.61
CA TRP A 224 6.42 -22.58 -10.56
C TRP A 224 6.88 -21.89 -11.84
N PHE A 225 8.05 -22.26 -12.30
CA PHE A 225 8.57 -21.98 -13.62
C PHE A 225 8.58 -23.27 -14.44
N ASP A 226 7.94 -23.27 -15.63
CA ASP A 226 7.87 -24.40 -16.57
C ASP A 226 7.42 -25.72 -15.92
N PRO A 227 6.32 -25.74 -15.11
CA PRO A 227 5.87 -27.00 -14.53
C PRO A 227 5.32 -27.94 -15.61
N PRO A 228 5.36 -29.29 -15.40
CA PRO A 228 4.84 -30.26 -16.35
C PRO A 228 3.37 -30.05 -16.73
N PHE A 229 2.58 -29.59 -15.79
CA PHE A 229 1.15 -29.33 -15.98
C PHE A 229 0.86 -28.01 -16.74
N HIS A 230 1.87 -27.12 -16.93
CA HIS A 230 1.73 -25.84 -17.64
C HIS A 230 3.06 -25.44 -18.30
N ARG A 231 3.45 -26.18 -19.34
CA ARG A 231 4.78 -26.11 -19.97
C ARG A 231 5.10 -24.73 -20.58
N ASN A 232 6.37 -24.31 -20.43
CA ASN A 232 6.94 -23.06 -20.91
C ASN A 232 6.34 -21.78 -20.29
N GLN A 233 5.49 -21.91 -19.31
CA GLN A 233 4.79 -20.83 -18.63
C GLN A 233 5.05 -20.91 -17.13
N SER A 234 4.62 -19.90 -16.38
CA SER A 234 4.67 -19.88 -14.93
C SER A 234 3.29 -20.00 -14.31
N VAL A 235 3.27 -20.53 -13.08
CA VAL A 235 2.04 -20.66 -12.30
C VAL A 235 2.31 -20.21 -10.87
N LEU A 236 1.34 -19.53 -10.27
CA LEU A 236 1.35 -19.11 -8.86
C LEU A 236 0.15 -19.72 -8.14
N LEU A 237 0.36 -20.15 -6.89
CA LEU A 237 -0.70 -20.63 -6.01
C LEU A 237 -0.57 -19.98 -4.62
N HIS A 238 -1.70 -19.51 -4.09
CA HIS A 238 -1.80 -19.10 -2.69
C HIS A 238 -3.23 -19.17 -2.15
N LYS A 239 -3.34 -19.38 -0.84
CA LYS A 239 -4.61 -19.43 -0.12
C LYS A 239 -5.09 -18.03 0.22
N GLN A 240 -6.41 -17.83 0.17
CA GLN A 240 -7.15 -16.66 0.67
C GLN A 240 -8.10 -17.09 1.79
N SER A 241 -8.85 -16.15 2.35
CA SER A 241 -9.94 -16.47 3.29
C SER A 241 -11.03 -17.30 2.62
N ASP A 242 -11.95 -17.84 3.42
CA ASP A 242 -13.15 -18.58 2.97
C ASP A 242 -12.85 -19.86 2.15
N ASN A 243 -11.69 -20.50 2.40
CA ASN A 243 -11.20 -21.64 1.61
C ASN A 243 -11.04 -21.36 0.11
N VAL A 244 -10.91 -20.08 -0.26
CA VAL A 244 -10.61 -19.67 -1.62
C VAL A 244 -9.11 -19.83 -1.87
N TRP A 245 -8.77 -20.38 -3.04
CA TRP A 245 -7.40 -20.50 -3.52
C TRP A 245 -7.26 -19.75 -4.83
N ARG A 246 -6.26 -18.91 -4.93
CA ARG A 246 -5.91 -18.23 -6.16
C ARG A 246 -4.85 -18.98 -6.91
N ILE A 247 -5.12 -19.24 -8.19
CA ILE A 247 -4.18 -19.81 -9.13
C ILE A 247 -4.01 -18.83 -10.29
N ASP A 248 -2.79 -18.33 -10.48
CA ASP A 248 -2.46 -17.44 -11.59
C ASP A 248 -1.68 -18.23 -12.64
N PHE A 249 -2.25 -18.39 -13.84
CA PHE A 249 -1.60 -19.05 -14.96
C PHE A 249 -1.07 -18.02 -15.95
N GLN A 250 0.23 -18.00 -16.21
CA GLN A 250 0.76 -17.24 -17.34
C GLN A 250 0.18 -17.77 -18.64
N LEU A 251 -0.25 -16.87 -19.54
CA LEU A 251 -0.76 -17.20 -20.87
C LEU A 251 0.21 -16.74 -21.95
N GLY A 252 0.09 -17.32 -23.14
CA GLY A 252 0.83 -16.84 -24.32
C GLY A 252 0.35 -15.45 -24.77
N TRP A 253 1.20 -14.74 -25.51
CA TRP A 253 0.90 -13.38 -26.01
C TRP A 253 -0.35 -13.31 -26.90
N ASN A 254 -0.65 -14.39 -27.63
CA ASN A 254 -1.78 -14.49 -28.55
C ASN A 254 -3.07 -15.03 -27.87
N ALA A 255 -3.06 -15.22 -26.56
CA ALA A 255 -4.23 -15.73 -25.84
C ALA A 255 -5.38 -14.72 -25.91
N ASP A 256 -6.56 -15.18 -26.31
CA ASP A 256 -7.77 -14.35 -26.33
C ASP A 256 -8.34 -14.23 -24.89
N PRO A 257 -8.41 -13.03 -24.29
CA PRO A 257 -8.85 -12.87 -22.92
C PRO A 257 -10.33 -13.25 -22.69
N VAL A 258 -11.15 -13.29 -23.72
CA VAL A 258 -12.55 -13.73 -23.62
C VAL A 258 -12.62 -15.25 -23.62
N GLU A 259 -11.92 -15.89 -24.57
CA GLU A 259 -11.90 -17.35 -24.69
C GLU A 259 -11.21 -18.02 -23.49
N GLU A 260 -10.10 -17.45 -23.01
CA GLU A 260 -9.32 -18.05 -21.93
C GLU A 260 -10.04 -18.06 -20.57
N LYS A 261 -11.07 -17.21 -20.37
CA LYS A 261 -11.90 -17.19 -19.16
C LYS A 261 -13.01 -18.24 -19.15
N LYS A 262 -13.26 -18.91 -20.26
CA LYS A 262 -14.35 -19.91 -20.33
C LYS A 262 -14.05 -21.11 -19.44
N PRO A 263 -15.03 -21.65 -18.70
CA PRO A 263 -14.84 -22.84 -17.85
C PRO A 263 -14.18 -24.02 -18.56
N GLU A 264 -14.50 -24.20 -19.85
CA GLU A 264 -13.96 -25.27 -20.70
C GLU A 264 -12.45 -25.15 -20.94
N LYS A 265 -11.89 -23.95 -20.72
CA LYS A 265 -10.45 -23.68 -20.80
C LYS A 265 -9.78 -23.68 -19.41
N VAL A 266 -10.49 -23.18 -18.41
CA VAL A 266 -9.98 -22.98 -17.04
C VAL A 266 -9.93 -24.30 -16.28
N ILE A 267 -11.04 -25.06 -16.25
CA ILE A 267 -11.18 -26.31 -15.48
C ILE A 267 -10.11 -27.35 -15.86
N PRO A 268 -9.82 -27.62 -17.16
CA PRO A 268 -8.77 -28.56 -17.52
C PRO A 268 -7.36 -28.16 -17.04
N ARG A 269 -7.05 -26.84 -17.01
CA ARG A 269 -5.77 -26.35 -16.48
C ARG A 269 -5.64 -26.61 -14.98
N ILE A 270 -6.71 -26.33 -14.24
CA ILE A 270 -6.74 -26.56 -12.78
C ILE A 270 -6.62 -28.07 -12.50
N ARG A 271 -7.33 -28.91 -13.22
CA ARG A 271 -7.23 -30.39 -13.10
C ARG A 271 -5.87 -30.94 -13.50
N ALA A 272 -5.18 -30.32 -14.47
CA ALA A 272 -3.82 -30.70 -14.83
C ALA A 272 -2.84 -30.42 -13.68
N MET A 273 -3.07 -29.37 -12.89
CA MET A 273 -2.27 -28.98 -11.73
C MET A 273 -2.60 -29.81 -10.49
N LEU A 274 -3.88 -29.96 -10.16
CA LEU A 274 -4.36 -30.52 -8.89
C LEU A 274 -4.61 -32.04 -8.95
N GLY A 275 -4.69 -32.61 -10.15
CA GLY A 275 -5.11 -33.98 -10.39
C GLY A 275 -6.52 -34.08 -10.97
N LYS A 276 -6.79 -35.19 -11.66
CA LYS A 276 -8.07 -35.40 -12.39
C LYS A 276 -9.30 -35.45 -11.46
N ASP A 277 -9.09 -35.94 -10.25
CA ASP A 277 -10.14 -36.17 -9.25
C ASP A 277 -10.25 -35.00 -8.25
N ALA A 278 -9.57 -33.88 -8.51
CA ALA A 278 -9.64 -32.70 -7.65
C ALA A 278 -11.06 -32.14 -7.60
N ASP A 279 -11.57 -31.95 -6.38
CA ASP A 279 -12.88 -31.35 -6.11
C ASP A 279 -12.72 -29.86 -5.82
N PHE A 280 -13.25 -29.03 -6.71
CA PHE A 280 -13.21 -27.58 -6.59
C PHE A 280 -14.37 -26.93 -7.34
N GLU A 281 -14.74 -25.74 -6.91
CA GLU A 281 -15.72 -24.89 -7.58
C GLU A 281 -15.09 -23.56 -8.02
N LEU A 282 -15.37 -23.12 -9.25
CA LEU A 282 -14.91 -21.83 -9.74
C LEU A 282 -15.73 -20.70 -9.08
N GLU A 283 -15.07 -19.79 -8.40
CA GLU A 283 -15.66 -18.60 -7.82
C GLU A 283 -15.53 -17.40 -8.76
N TRP A 284 -14.31 -17.10 -9.19
CA TRP A 284 -14.03 -15.95 -10.04
C TRP A 284 -12.93 -16.25 -11.04
N VAL A 285 -13.07 -15.69 -12.25
CA VAL A 285 -12.08 -15.84 -13.31
C VAL A 285 -11.87 -14.51 -14.00
N SER A 286 -10.62 -14.12 -14.17
CA SER A 286 -10.24 -12.91 -14.92
C SER A 286 -8.97 -13.16 -15.73
N VAL A 287 -8.85 -12.48 -16.85
CA VAL A 287 -7.57 -12.35 -17.57
C VAL A 287 -7.14 -10.91 -17.51
N TYR A 288 -5.95 -10.68 -17.02
CA TYR A 288 -5.41 -9.34 -16.88
C TYR A 288 -4.09 -9.17 -17.63
N GLN A 289 -3.85 -7.94 -18.00
CA GLN A 289 -2.62 -7.43 -18.57
C GLN A 289 -2.15 -6.29 -17.67
N PHE A 290 -0.86 -6.10 -17.54
CA PHE A 290 -0.34 -5.12 -16.59
C PHE A 290 0.66 -4.16 -17.24
N ALA A 291 0.88 -3.06 -16.56
CA ALA A 291 1.84 -2.04 -16.93
C ALA A 291 2.70 -1.66 -15.70
N CYS A 292 3.92 -1.23 -15.97
CA CYS A 292 4.79 -0.58 -14.99
C CYS A 292 5.00 0.85 -15.47
N ARG A 293 4.25 1.80 -14.90
CA ARG A 293 4.23 3.20 -15.34
C ARG A 293 3.78 4.14 -14.23
N ARG A 294 4.15 5.40 -14.32
CA ARG A 294 3.66 6.45 -13.44
C ARG A 294 3.49 7.78 -14.18
N ILE A 295 2.77 8.71 -13.57
CA ILE A 295 2.76 10.12 -13.98
C ILE A 295 4.03 10.81 -13.48
N ASP A 296 4.44 11.88 -14.16
CA ASP A 296 5.68 12.58 -13.80
C ASP A 296 5.57 13.30 -12.46
N ASN A 297 4.46 13.98 -12.23
CA ASN A 297 4.17 14.71 -11.00
C ASN A 297 2.91 14.17 -10.33
N PHE A 298 2.98 13.85 -9.04
CA PHE A 298 1.84 13.38 -8.27
C PHE A 298 0.98 14.53 -7.74
N ARG A 299 1.45 15.76 -7.83
CA ARG A 299 0.70 16.97 -7.51
C ARG A 299 0.59 17.90 -8.72
N HIS A 300 -0.63 18.22 -9.12
CA HIS A 300 -0.98 19.19 -10.15
C HIS A 300 -1.82 20.29 -9.52
N GLN A 301 -1.17 21.39 -9.10
CA GLN A 301 -1.82 22.51 -8.38
C GLN A 301 -2.63 22.02 -7.15
N ARG A 302 -3.97 21.95 -7.25
CA ARG A 302 -4.89 21.52 -6.18
C ARG A 302 -5.27 20.05 -6.27
N VAL A 303 -4.81 19.32 -7.25
CA VAL A 303 -5.06 17.88 -7.44
C VAL A 303 -3.82 17.10 -7.08
N ILE A 304 -4.00 16.08 -6.23
CA ILE A 304 -2.95 15.15 -5.80
C ILE A 304 -3.40 13.74 -6.16
N PHE A 305 -2.51 12.97 -6.78
CA PHE A 305 -2.77 11.60 -7.22
C PHE A 305 -2.19 10.59 -6.24
N ALA A 306 -2.93 9.51 -5.96
CA ALA A 306 -2.49 8.41 -5.11
C ALA A 306 -2.90 7.04 -5.70
N GLY A 307 -2.13 6.00 -5.38
CA GLY A 307 -2.37 4.64 -5.85
C GLY A 307 -2.27 4.51 -7.38
N ASP A 308 -3.09 3.65 -7.96
CA ASP A 308 -3.06 3.32 -9.39
C ASP A 308 -3.39 4.53 -10.30
N ALA A 309 -3.97 5.60 -9.75
CA ALA A 309 -4.14 6.86 -10.45
C ALA A 309 -2.80 7.58 -10.68
N ALA A 310 -1.83 7.42 -9.79
CA ALA A 310 -0.49 7.99 -9.87
C ALA A 310 0.53 7.03 -10.51
N HIS A 311 0.50 5.75 -10.15
CA HIS A 311 1.49 4.75 -10.56
C HIS A 311 0.89 3.34 -10.63
N GLN A 312 1.27 2.61 -11.65
CA GLN A 312 0.86 1.21 -11.86
C GLN A 312 2.08 0.31 -11.87
N VAL A 313 1.97 -0.83 -11.23
CA VAL A 313 3.03 -1.85 -11.17
C VAL A 313 2.46 -3.21 -11.55
N SER A 314 3.32 -4.12 -11.99
CA SER A 314 2.89 -5.51 -12.21
C SER A 314 2.52 -6.17 -10.87
N PRO A 315 1.69 -7.23 -10.89
CA PRO A 315 1.27 -7.92 -9.66
C PRO A 315 2.42 -8.68 -8.98
N PHE A 316 3.53 -8.89 -9.69
CA PHE A 316 4.68 -9.62 -9.17
C PHE A 316 5.42 -8.80 -8.11
N GLY A 317 5.33 -9.28 -6.88
CA GLY A 317 5.86 -8.61 -5.71
C GLY A 317 4.82 -7.93 -4.82
N ALA A 318 3.52 -8.06 -5.15
CA ALA A 318 2.40 -7.52 -4.36
C ALA A 318 2.59 -6.02 -4.00
N ARG A 319 2.88 -5.16 -5.01
CA ARG A 319 3.29 -3.77 -4.74
C ARG A 319 2.16 -2.75 -4.90
N GLY A 320 1.22 -2.94 -5.85
CA GLY A 320 0.24 -1.91 -6.24
C GLY A 320 -0.56 -1.34 -5.06
N ALA A 321 -1.51 -2.07 -4.51
CA ALA A 321 -2.30 -1.62 -3.36
C ALA A 321 -1.43 -1.25 -2.16
N ASN A 322 -0.36 -2.02 -1.91
CA ASN A 322 0.54 -1.79 -0.78
C ASN A 322 1.29 -0.45 -0.87
N THR A 323 1.68 0.00 -2.05
CA THR A 323 2.30 1.32 -2.21
C THR A 323 1.26 2.43 -2.19
N GLY A 324 0.03 2.19 -2.69
CA GLY A 324 -1.06 3.16 -2.61
C GLY A 324 -1.48 3.49 -1.16
N VAL A 325 -1.48 2.50 -0.27
CA VAL A 325 -1.71 2.73 1.18
C VAL A 325 -0.58 3.57 1.80
N GLN A 326 0.65 3.36 1.36
CA GLN A 326 1.79 4.18 1.81
C GLN A 326 1.73 5.62 1.23
N ASP A 327 1.09 5.83 0.07
CA ASP A 327 0.80 7.18 -0.43
C ASP A 327 -0.11 7.93 0.55
N CYS A 328 -1.17 7.27 1.04
CA CYS A 328 -2.12 7.85 2.00
C CYS A 328 -1.43 8.24 3.31
N ASP A 329 -0.60 7.35 3.86
CA ASP A 329 0.16 7.58 5.10
C ASP A 329 1.09 8.80 4.97
N ASN A 330 1.76 8.93 3.82
CA ASN A 330 2.66 10.05 3.54
C ASN A 330 1.90 11.36 3.30
N LEU A 331 0.75 11.31 2.63
CA LEU A 331 -0.04 12.48 2.25
C LEU A 331 -0.86 13.04 3.41
N GLY A 332 -1.50 12.18 4.21
CA GLY A 332 -2.54 12.59 5.15
C GLY A 332 -2.07 13.61 6.19
N TRP A 333 -0.89 13.41 6.82
CA TRP A 333 -0.36 14.36 7.78
C TRP A 333 0.10 15.68 7.14
N LYS A 334 0.60 15.64 5.89
CA LYS A 334 1.01 16.82 5.14
C LYS A 334 -0.19 17.68 4.76
N LEU A 335 -1.27 17.04 4.29
CA LEU A 335 -2.53 17.73 4.03
C LEU A 335 -3.10 18.36 5.31
N GLN A 336 -3.12 17.62 6.42
CA GLN A 336 -3.60 18.14 7.70
C GLN A 336 -2.77 19.36 8.14
N ALA A 337 -1.43 19.28 8.08
CA ALA A 337 -0.56 20.40 8.50
C ALA A 337 -0.75 21.65 7.61
N VAL A 338 -0.99 21.48 6.31
CA VAL A 338 -1.27 22.59 5.39
C VAL A 338 -2.68 23.18 5.63
N LEU A 339 -3.68 22.33 5.86
CA LEU A 339 -5.05 22.76 6.10
C LEU A 339 -5.20 23.50 7.44
N SER A 340 -4.45 23.10 8.46
CA SER A 340 -4.41 23.78 9.77
C SER A 340 -3.55 25.06 9.79
N GLY A 341 -2.79 25.32 8.70
CA GLY A 341 -1.85 26.45 8.64
C GLY A 341 -0.54 26.23 9.43
N ASP A 342 -0.28 25.00 9.85
CA ASP A 342 0.95 24.63 10.58
C ASP A 342 2.16 24.49 9.66
N ALA A 343 1.92 24.31 8.35
CA ALA A 343 2.93 24.22 7.32
C ALA A 343 2.52 24.94 6.02
N PRO A 344 3.48 25.44 5.23
CA PRO A 344 3.20 26.03 3.93
C PRO A 344 2.79 24.98 2.89
N VAL A 345 2.11 25.41 1.84
CA VAL A 345 1.70 24.52 0.72
C VAL A 345 2.88 23.76 0.10
N ALA A 346 4.10 24.33 0.17
CA ALA A 346 5.33 23.69 -0.28
C ALA A 346 5.63 22.35 0.42
N LEU A 347 5.05 22.08 1.59
CA LEU A 347 5.15 20.75 2.23
C LEU A 347 4.54 19.66 1.34
N LEU A 348 3.49 19.95 0.57
CA LEU A 348 2.87 18.98 -0.33
C LEU A 348 3.74 18.63 -1.54
N ASP A 349 4.71 19.46 -1.91
CA ASP A 349 5.68 19.11 -2.97
C ASP A 349 6.59 17.95 -2.53
N THR A 350 6.80 17.80 -1.24
CA THR A 350 7.57 16.69 -0.68
C THR A 350 6.82 15.35 -0.76
N TYR A 351 5.51 15.36 -0.94
CA TYR A 351 4.76 14.14 -1.27
C TYR A 351 5.22 13.60 -2.62
N ASN A 352 5.29 14.48 -3.63
CA ASN A 352 5.82 14.09 -4.95
C ASN A 352 7.28 13.62 -4.85
N GLU A 353 8.13 14.37 -4.13
CA GLU A 353 9.55 14.02 -3.94
C GLU A 353 9.72 12.59 -3.38
N GLU A 354 9.00 12.27 -2.30
CA GLU A 354 9.13 10.98 -1.61
C GLU A 354 8.40 9.85 -2.35
N ARG A 355 7.17 10.10 -2.84
CA ARG A 355 6.35 9.03 -3.41
C ARG A 355 6.67 8.73 -4.87
N ALA A 356 7.09 9.71 -5.67
CA ALA A 356 7.60 9.44 -7.02
C ALA A 356 8.92 8.63 -6.96
N PHE A 357 9.82 8.97 -6.02
CA PHE A 357 11.03 8.17 -5.77
C PHE A 357 10.70 6.72 -5.37
N ALA A 358 9.73 6.53 -4.45
CA ALA A 358 9.29 5.20 -4.05
C ALA A 358 8.59 4.43 -5.20
N ALA A 359 7.85 5.14 -6.05
CA ALA A 359 7.25 4.55 -7.25
C ALA A 359 8.33 4.07 -8.24
N ASP A 360 9.38 4.87 -8.48
CA ASP A 360 10.50 4.47 -9.36
C ASP A 360 11.24 3.23 -8.83
N ASP A 361 11.51 3.16 -7.52
CA ASP A 361 12.11 1.97 -6.90
C ASP A 361 11.20 0.73 -7.08
N ASN A 362 9.89 0.89 -6.83
CA ASN A 362 8.90 -0.17 -7.03
C ASN A 362 8.77 -0.59 -8.50
N LEU A 363 8.77 0.36 -9.44
CA LEU A 363 8.74 0.11 -10.89
C LEU A 363 9.98 -0.69 -11.32
N GLY A 364 11.16 -0.31 -10.84
CA GLY A 364 12.41 -1.00 -11.15
C GLY A 364 12.40 -2.46 -10.67
N HIS A 365 11.93 -2.71 -9.45
CA HIS A 365 11.80 -4.06 -8.91
C HIS A 365 10.71 -4.88 -9.63
N SER A 366 9.58 -4.26 -9.93
CA SER A 366 8.44 -4.90 -10.59
C SER A 366 8.79 -5.29 -12.03
N THR A 367 9.42 -4.39 -12.78
CA THR A 367 9.87 -4.64 -14.16
C THR A 367 10.87 -5.80 -14.21
N ARG A 368 11.90 -5.80 -13.34
CA ARG A 368 12.87 -6.90 -13.26
C ARG A 368 12.23 -8.25 -12.95
N ALA A 369 11.31 -8.28 -11.98
CA ALA A 369 10.58 -9.50 -11.66
C ALA A 369 9.74 -9.99 -12.85
N THR A 370 9.07 -9.09 -13.55
CA THR A 370 8.27 -9.41 -14.74
C THR A 370 9.13 -9.95 -15.86
N ASP A 371 10.25 -9.29 -16.20
CA ASP A 371 11.15 -9.74 -17.27
C ASP A 371 11.77 -11.11 -16.96
N PHE A 372 12.03 -11.39 -15.68
CA PHE A 372 12.50 -12.72 -15.27
C PHE A 372 11.40 -13.79 -15.42
N ILE A 373 10.16 -13.47 -15.01
CA ILE A 373 9.02 -14.39 -15.10
C ILE A 373 8.63 -14.63 -16.55
N THR A 374 8.67 -13.58 -17.40
CA THR A 374 8.18 -13.58 -18.78
C THR A 374 9.30 -13.22 -19.77
N PRO A 375 10.32 -14.08 -19.96
CA PRO A 375 11.46 -13.79 -20.83
C PRO A 375 11.02 -13.61 -22.29
N LYS A 376 11.51 -12.55 -22.94
CA LYS A 376 11.08 -12.11 -24.29
C LYS A 376 11.84 -12.79 -25.45
N SER A 377 12.89 -13.55 -25.16
CA SER A 377 13.73 -14.18 -26.18
C SER A 377 14.25 -15.56 -25.75
N ARG A 378 14.73 -16.34 -26.70
CA ARG A 378 15.39 -17.64 -26.42
C ARG A 378 16.61 -17.45 -25.49
N SER A 379 17.36 -16.38 -25.67
CA SER A 379 18.53 -16.07 -24.81
C SER A 379 18.12 -15.75 -23.39
N SER A 380 17.11 -14.90 -23.20
CA SER A 380 16.58 -14.58 -21.86
C SER A 380 15.95 -15.80 -21.18
N THR A 381 15.26 -16.66 -21.94
CA THR A 381 14.73 -17.93 -21.42
C THR A 381 15.87 -18.86 -20.94
N ARG A 382 16.96 -19.01 -21.73
CA ARG A 382 18.11 -19.79 -21.32
C ARG A 382 18.79 -19.24 -20.07
N LEU A 383 18.97 -17.92 -20.01
CA LEU A 383 19.53 -17.24 -18.82
C LEU A 383 18.65 -17.50 -17.59
N ARG A 384 17.33 -17.28 -17.68
CA ARG A 384 16.39 -17.56 -16.59
C ARG A 384 16.52 -19.00 -16.09
N ASN A 385 16.51 -19.97 -17.01
CA ASN A 385 16.57 -21.36 -16.64
C ASN A 385 17.92 -21.74 -15.99
N ALA A 386 19.05 -21.21 -16.48
CA ALA A 386 20.34 -21.37 -15.84
C ALA A 386 20.41 -20.76 -14.43
N VAL A 387 19.81 -19.58 -14.22
CA VAL A 387 19.72 -18.96 -12.90
C VAL A 387 18.87 -19.82 -11.96
N LEU A 388 17.75 -20.38 -12.43
CA LEU A 388 16.89 -21.27 -11.64
C LEU A 388 17.62 -22.56 -11.23
N GLU A 389 18.40 -23.19 -12.13
CA GLU A 389 19.23 -24.34 -11.80
C GLU A 389 20.30 -23.98 -10.76
N LEU A 390 20.99 -22.86 -10.96
CA LEU A 390 22.07 -22.42 -10.07
C LEU A 390 21.54 -22.08 -8.67
N ALA A 391 20.33 -21.51 -8.55
CA ALA A 391 19.74 -21.10 -7.28
C ALA A 391 19.42 -22.28 -6.34
N ARG A 392 19.43 -23.52 -6.84
CA ARG A 392 19.27 -24.73 -6.00
C ARG A 392 20.42 -24.85 -5.01
N THR A 393 21.63 -24.60 -5.44
CA THR A 393 22.85 -24.77 -4.63
C THR A 393 23.45 -23.43 -4.21
N GLU A 394 23.37 -22.42 -5.06
CA GLU A 394 24.08 -21.15 -4.88
C GLU A 394 23.17 -20.04 -4.36
N ALA A 395 23.41 -19.59 -3.13
CA ALA A 395 22.60 -18.55 -2.47
C ALA A 395 22.62 -17.21 -3.23
N PHE A 396 23.75 -16.83 -3.88
CA PHE A 396 23.86 -15.57 -4.62
C PHE A 396 22.95 -15.50 -5.85
N ALA A 397 22.51 -16.65 -6.40
CA ALA A 397 21.62 -16.69 -7.55
C ALA A 397 20.16 -16.42 -7.17
N ARG A 398 19.75 -16.68 -5.93
CA ARG A 398 18.36 -16.50 -5.45
C ARG A 398 17.84 -15.07 -5.57
N PRO A 399 18.59 -14.00 -5.23
CA PRO A 399 18.15 -12.62 -5.42
C PRO A 399 17.95 -12.21 -6.89
N LEU A 400 18.50 -12.94 -7.86
CA LEU A 400 18.28 -12.71 -9.29
C LEU A 400 16.87 -13.14 -9.71
N ILE A 401 16.28 -14.13 -9.03
CA ILE A 401 14.91 -14.61 -9.24
C ILE A 401 13.93 -13.71 -8.52
N ASN A 402 14.18 -13.48 -7.24
CA ASN A 402 13.38 -12.61 -6.37
C ASN A 402 14.32 -11.92 -5.40
N SER A 403 14.28 -10.59 -5.42
CA SER A 403 15.13 -9.76 -4.55
C SER A 403 14.86 -9.94 -3.04
N GLY A 404 13.89 -10.78 -2.66
CA GLY A 404 13.43 -10.94 -1.26
C GLY A 404 12.66 -9.72 -0.72
N ARG A 405 12.44 -8.71 -1.56
CA ARG A 405 11.78 -7.45 -1.19
C ARG A 405 10.33 -7.41 -1.67
N LEU A 406 9.53 -8.42 -1.33
CA LEU A 406 8.10 -8.35 -1.59
C LEU A 406 7.49 -7.20 -0.79
N SER A 407 7.16 -6.12 -1.50
CA SER A 407 6.50 -4.93 -0.92
C SER A 407 7.20 -4.33 0.32
N THR A 408 8.53 -4.45 0.42
CA THR A 408 9.29 -3.75 1.46
C THR A 408 9.24 -2.24 1.19
N PRO A 409 8.94 -1.40 2.19
CA PRO A 409 8.90 0.04 2.03
C PRO A 409 10.24 0.60 1.51
N THR A 410 10.16 1.58 0.62
CA THR A 410 11.34 2.30 0.12
C THR A 410 11.71 3.39 1.13
N PRO A 411 12.93 3.40 1.68
CA PRO A 411 13.39 4.48 2.55
C PRO A 411 13.56 5.80 1.78
N TYR A 412 13.03 6.89 2.32
CA TYR A 412 13.14 8.23 1.72
C TYR A 412 14.47 8.91 2.02
N ARG A 413 15.59 8.22 1.73
CA ARG A 413 16.94 8.67 2.13
C ARG A 413 17.33 10.05 1.58
N HIS A 414 16.76 10.43 0.45
CA HIS A 414 17.03 11.70 -0.24
C HIS A 414 15.97 12.78 0.02
N SER A 415 15.01 12.50 0.92
CA SER A 415 13.97 13.47 1.24
C SER A 415 14.54 14.75 1.82
N SER A 416 14.08 15.88 1.29
CA SER A 416 14.42 17.21 1.78
C SER A 416 13.90 17.48 3.20
N LEU A 417 13.03 16.61 3.73
CA LEU A 417 12.51 16.67 5.10
C LEU A 417 13.47 16.06 6.13
N ASN A 418 14.46 15.29 5.69
CA ASN A 418 15.40 14.63 6.60
C ASN A 418 16.51 15.58 7.07
N THR A 419 16.91 15.42 8.32
CA THR A 419 18.15 15.99 8.82
C THR A 419 19.24 14.91 8.76
N PRO A 420 20.34 15.14 8.04
CA PRO A 420 21.44 14.18 7.95
C PRO A 420 22.05 13.85 9.32
N ASP A 421 22.55 12.64 9.48
CA ASP A 421 23.27 12.22 10.67
C ASP A 421 24.55 13.03 10.85
N THR A 422 24.81 13.47 12.07
CA THR A 422 26.08 14.04 12.52
C THR A 422 26.86 13.07 13.39
N ASP A 423 26.19 12.11 13.97
CA ASP A 423 26.74 11.08 14.84
C ASP A 423 26.82 9.72 14.13
N ALA A 424 27.68 8.85 14.62
CA ALA A 424 27.76 7.47 14.15
C ALA A 424 26.65 6.61 14.76
N PHE A 425 25.91 5.90 13.90
CA PHE A 425 24.87 4.96 14.27
C PHE A 425 25.06 3.62 13.56
N GLU A 426 24.70 2.56 14.25
CA GLU A 426 24.57 1.22 13.69
C GLU A 426 23.09 0.93 13.33
N GLY A 427 22.86 -0.05 12.43
CA GLY A 427 21.50 -0.48 12.10
C GLY A 427 20.76 0.37 11.07
N ARG A 428 19.44 0.11 10.98
CA ARG A 428 18.59 0.51 9.83
C ARG A 428 17.83 1.82 10.02
N MET A 429 17.69 2.32 11.25
CA MET A 429 16.81 3.46 11.57
C MET A 429 17.40 4.81 11.19
N ALA A 430 17.96 4.95 9.98
CA ALA A 430 18.45 6.21 9.45
C ALA A 430 17.32 7.19 9.08
N PRO A 431 17.58 8.49 8.99
CA PRO A 431 16.62 9.46 8.50
C PRO A 431 16.01 9.04 7.14
N GLY A 432 14.69 9.15 7.01
CA GLY A 432 13.90 8.70 5.87
C GLY A 432 13.44 7.24 5.92
N THR A 433 13.85 6.47 6.94
CA THR A 433 13.38 5.07 7.11
C THR A 433 12.11 5.05 7.94
N ASN A 434 11.17 4.18 7.57
CA ASN A 434 10.01 3.88 8.41
C ASN A 434 10.46 3.19 9.71
N CYS A 435 9.84 3.56 10.83
CA CYS A 435 10.13 3.01 12.14
C CYS A 435 9.89 1.50 12.19
N ALA A 436 10.80 0.78 12.84
CA ALA A 436 10.60 -0.63 13.17
C ALA A 436 9.72 -0.75 14.42
N ASP A 437 8.80 -1.70 14.40
CA ASP A 437 8.00 -2.01 15.59
C ASP A 437 8.85 -2.70 16.66
N ALA A 438 8.40 -2.64 17.91
CA ALA A 438 8.97 -3.38 19.02
C ALA A 438 7.90 -3.63 20.09
N PRO A 439 7.91 -4.80 20.77
CA PRO A 439 7.08 -5.02 21.94
C PRO A 439 7.60 -4.17 23.10
N ILE A 440 6.69 -3.45 23.73
CA ILE A 440 6.96 -2.58 24.88
C ILE A 440 5.94 -2.82 25.99
N THR A 441 6.21 -2.26 27.15
CA THR A 441 5.20 -2.11 28.20
C THR A 441 4.91 -0.62 28.40
N LYS A 442 3.62 -0.23 28.42
CA LYS A 442 3.17 1.12 28.71
C LYS A 442 2.16 1.10 29.85
N ALA A 443 2.38 1.89 30.88
CA ALA A 443 1.54 1.90 32.09
C ALA A 443 1.32 0.48 32.68
N GLY A 444 2.33 -0.37 32.62
CA GLY A 444 2.28 -1.75 33.13
C GLY A 444 1.54 -2.76 32.22
N GLN A 445 1.06 -2.33 31.06
CA GLN A 445 0.36 -3.20 30.11
C GLN A 445 1.20 -3.46 28.85
N PRO A 446 1.13 -4.69 28.28
CA PRO A 446 1.77 -4.98 26.99
C PRO A 446 1.27 -4.04 25.88
N ALA A 447 2.17 -3.54 25.09
CA ALA A 447 1.88 -2.64 23.97
C ALA A 447 2.93 -2.80 22.86
N TRP A 448 2.72 -2.09 21.77
CA TRP A 448 3.63 -2.04 20.62
C TRP A 448 4.04 -0.60 20.34
N LEU A 449 5.30 -0.40 19.95
CA LEU A 449 5.84 0.93 19.71
C LEU A 449 5.06 1.68 18.63
N LEU A 450 4.79 1.05 17.47
CA LEU A 450 4.12 1.74 16.36
C LEU A 450 2.71 2.21 16.70
N ASN A 451 2.01 1.53 17.63
CA ASN A 451 0.70 1.99 18.11
C ASN A 451 0.80 3.25 19.01
N GLN A 452 1.99 3.63 19.44
CA GLN A 452 2.23 4.87 20.21
C GLN A 452 2.66 6.04 19.32
N LEU A 453 2.87 5.80 18.03
CA LEU A 453 3.33 6.78 17.04
C LEU A 453 2.22 7.11 16.05
N GLY A 454 2.35 8.25 15.34
CA GLY A 454 1.51 8.57 14.18
C GLY A 454 0.44 9.65 14.41
N GLN A 455 0.22 10.12 15.64
CA GLN A 455 -0.68 11.24 15.95
C GLN A 455 -0.04 12.61 15.75
N GLY A 456 1.28 12.69 15.80
CA GLY A 456 2.07 13.90 15.66
C GLY A 456 3.56 13.59 15.61
N PHE A 457 4.39 14.61 15.75
CA PHE A 457 5.82 14.41 15.92
C PHE A 457 6.12 13.85 17.31
N VAL A 458 7.04 12.87 17.38
CA VAL A 458 7.46 12.22 18.62
C VAL A 458 8.99 12.27 18.74
N LEU A 459 9.47 12.60 19.92
CA LEU A 459 10.84 12.40 20.34
C LEU A 459 10.94 11.09 21.11
N LEU A 460 11.30 10.01 20.42
CA LEU A 460 11.64 8.75 21.08
C LEU A 460 13.04 8.91 21.70
N SER A 461 13.11 8.91 23.03
CA SER A 461 14.34 9.23 23.77
C SER A 461 14.76 8.07 24.69
N PHE A 462 16.05 7.76 24.67
CA PHE A 462 16.71 6.79 25.56
C PHE A 462 17.39 7.48 26.74
N GLY A 463 16.78 8.54 27.24
CA GLY A 463 17.21 9.33 28.38
C GLY A 463 16.38 10.60 28.49
N PRO A 464 16.69 11.47 29.46
CA PRO A 464 15.92 12.70 29.66
C PRO A 464 15.90 13.60 28.43
N ALA A 465 14.72 14.01 28.01
CA ALA A 465 14.49 14.99 26.95
C ALA A 465 13.27 15.86 27.30
N LEU A 466 13.14 16.98 26.61
CA LEU A 466 12.00 17.91 26.78
C LEU A 466 11.21 18.03 25.49
N PRO A 467 9.90 18.24 25.55
CA PRO A 467 9.10 18.56 24.37
C PRO A 467 9.64 19.80 23.65
N VAL A 468 9.67 19.75 22.33
CA VAL A 468 10.10 20.86 21.47
C VAL A 468 8.91 21.34 20.65
N LYS A 469 8.71 22.65 20.58
CA LYS A 469 7.56 23.27 19.89
C LYS A 469 8.05 24.18 18.76
N VAL A 470 7.41 24.03 17.59
CA VAL A 470 7.59 24.90 16.42
C VAL A 470 6.21 25.37 15.96
N GLY A 471 5.95 26.66 16.06
CA GLY A 471 4.60 27.19 15.83
C GLY A 471 3.58 26.55 16.77
N ASN A 472 2.54 25.91 16.20
CA ASN A 472 1.54 25.16 16.97
C ASN A 472 1.86 23.67 17.10
N VAL A 473 2.90 23.18 16.40
CA VAL A 473 3.29 21.76 16.38
C VAL A 473 4.26 21.46 17.51
N THR A 474 3.96 20.45 18.30
CA THR A 474 4.84 20.00 19.40
C THR A 474 5.31 18.57 19.12
N ALA A 475 6.61 18.34 19.20
CA ALA A 475 7.17 16.99 19.30
C ALA A 475 7.06 16.53 20.76
N GLN A 476 6.18 15.57 21.01
CA GLN A 476 5.99 14.99 22.34
C GLN A 476 7.11 14.01 22.67
N VAL A 477 7.59 14.03 23.90
CA VAL A 477 8.60 13.08 24.35
C VAL A 477 7.98 11.75 24.71
N MET A 478 8.62 10.67 24.29
CA MET A 478 8.40 9.30 24.71
C MET A 478 9.72 8.73 25.23
N GLU A 479 9.91 8.76 26.54
CA GLU A 479 11.15 8.34 27.20
C GLU A 479 11.12 6.84 27.49
N VAL A 480 12.11 6.13 26.95
CA VAL A 480 12.31 4.69 27.22
C VAL A 480 12.85 4.51 28.65
N GLY A 481 12.21 3.64 29.40
CA GLY A 481 12.48 3.42 30.82
C GLY A 481 11.57 4.22 31.76
N LYS A 482 10.81 5.21 31.23
CA LYS A 482 9.86 6.02 32.00
C LYS A 482 8.43 5.95 31.47
N ASP A 483 8.21 6.40 30.22
CA ASP A 483 6.88 6.40 29.59
C ASP A 483 6.54 5.06 28.97
N ILE A 484 7.56 4.38 28.46
CA ILE A 484 7.51 3.03 27.88
C ILE A 484 8.71 2.21 28.38
N VAL A 485 8.54 0.90 28.49
CA VAL A 485 9.63 -0.02 28.86
C VAL A 485 9.91 -0.98 27.72
N ASP A 486 11.17 -1.10 27.31
CA ASP A 486 11.65 -2.11 26.35
C ASP A 486 11.72 -3.48 27.04
N CYS A 487 10.66 -4.26 26.96
CA CYS A 487 10.54 -5.49 27.72
C CYS A 487 11.40 -6.67 27.20
N LYS A 488 11.91 -6.57 25.95
CA LYS A 488 12.74 -7.61 25.31
C LYS A 488 14.11 -7.11 24.84
N GLY A 489 14.46 -5.84 25.06
CA GLY A 489 15.69 -5.23 24.55
C GLY A 489 15.68 -4.96 23.04
N LEU A 490 14.58 -5.25 22.36
CA LEU A 490 14.48 -5.14 20.90
C LEU A 490 14.38 -3.69 20.43
N LEU A 491 13.82 -2.80 21.25
CA LEU A 491 13.78 -1.38 20.96
C LEU A 491 15.21 -0.80 20.96
N HIS A 492 16.00 -1.10 21.98
CA HIS A 492 17.42 -0.71 22.03
C HIS A 492 18.20 -1.29 20.83
N GLN A 493 18.00 -2.55 20.50
CA GLN A 493 18.68 -3.21 19.40
C GLN A 493 18.29 -2.61 18.04
N ARG A 494 16.99 -2.45 17.76
CA ARG A 494 16.49 -1.97 16.45
C ARG A 494 16.84 -0.51 16.18
N TYR A 495 16.91 0.30 17.24
CA TYR A 495 17.19 1.73 17.16
C TYR A 495 18.63 2.12 17.54
N ASP A 496 19.52 1.16 17.78
CA ASP A 496 20.85 1.42 18.34
C ASP A 496 20.76 2.41 19.51
N GLY A 497 19.76 2.15 20.40
CA GLY A 497 19.41 3.02 21.52
C GLY A 497 20.46 2.91 22.62
N ARG A 498 21.24 3.98 22.84
CA ARG A 498 22.20 4.14 23.93
C ARG A 498 21.70 5.24 24.86
N PRO A 499 22.15 5.30 26.12
CA PRO A 499 21.78 6.40 27.02
C PRO A 499 22.01 7.76 26.37
N GLY A 500 20.93 8.57 26.29
CA GLY A 500 20.93 9.89 25.66
C GLY A 500 20.53 9.92 24.20
N THR A 501 20.46 8.78 23.50
CA THR A 501 20.01 8.73 22.08
C THR A 501 18.59 9.27 21.93
N VAL A 502 18.36 10.09 20.91
CA VAL A 502 17.05 10.68 20.58
C VAL A 502 16.75 10.53 19.10
N TYR A 503 15.51 10.19 18.80
CA TYR A 503 14.96 10.13 17.44
C TYR A 503 13.79 11.11 17.31
N LEU A 504 13.82 11.96 16.30
CA LEU A 504 12.64 12.73 15.87
C LEU A 504 11.88 11.89 14.84
N ILE A 505 10.65 11.53 15.17
CA ILE A 505 9.76 10.69 14.35
C ILE A 505 8.62 11.55 13.82
N ARG A 506 8.37 11.46 12.50
CA ARG A 506 7.27 12.14 11.80
C ARG A 506 5.92 11.47 12.08
N PRO A 507 4.79 12.20 11.80
CA PRO A 507 3.44 11.62 11.94
C PRO A 507 3.13 10.41 11.05
N ASP A 508 3.90 10.18 9.99
CA ASP A 508 3.85 8.97 9.15
C ASP A 508 4.84 7.87 9.60
N GLN A 509 5.29 7.94 10.85
CA GLN A 509 6.20 6.97 11.46
C GLN A 509 7.53 6.81 10.70
N HIS A 510 8.04 7.88 10.08
CA HIS A 510 9.39 7.91 9.50
C HIS A 510 10.34 8.70 10.40
N VAL A 511 11.58 8.25 10.46
CA VAL A 511 12.63 8.97 11.16
C VAL A 511 12.97 10.24 10.38
N ALA A 512 12.81 11.41 10.98
CA ALA A 512 13.21 12.69 10.40
C ALA A 512 14.68 13.02 10.73
N ALA A 513 15.11 12.69 11.95
CA ALA A 513 16.44 12.95 12.47
C ALA A 513 16.75 12.06 13.66
N ARG A 514 18.03 11.95 14.01
CA ARG A 514 18.51 11.24 15.22
C ARG A 514 19.82 11.80 15.73
N TRP A 515 20.05 11.72 17.03
CA TRP A 515 21.23 12.22 17.72
C TRP A 515 21.63 11.30 18.88
N ARG A 516 22.90 11.34 19.29
CA ARG A 516 23.42 10.62 20.47
C ARG A 516 23.11 11.34 21.78
N ALA A 517 22.76 12.63 21.72
CA ALA A 517 22.36 13.41 22.88
C ALA A 517 21.23 14.37 22.51
N PHE A 518 20.32 14.64 23.45
CA PHE A 518 19.26 15.62 23.27
C PHE A 518 19.83 17.04 23.16
N ASP A 519 19.48 17.73 22.07
CA ASP A 519 19.72 19.15 21.86
C ASP A 519 18.43 19.78 21.32
N ALA A 520 17.82 20.63 22.14
CA ALA A 520 16.54 21.26 21.80
C ALA A 520 16.62 22.13 20.54
N ALA A 521 17.74 22.83 20.32
CA ALA A 521 17.91 23.67 19.12
C ALA A 521 18.06 22.85 17.85
N ALA A 522 18.79 21.74 17.90
CA ALA A 522 18.93 20.81 16.79
C ALA A 522 17.58 20.15 16.45
N VAL A 523 16.81 19.76 17.45
CA VAL A 523 15.44 19.21 17.28
C VAL A 523 14.51 20.25 16.66
N GLU A 524 14.53 21.51 17.16
CA GLU A 524 13.71 22.59 16.58
C GLU A 524 14.05 22.81 15.11
N GLN A 525 15.31 22.87 14.76
CA GLN A 525 15.75 23.03 13.36
C GLN A 525 15.30 21.86 12.48
N ALA A 526 15.40 20.64 12.99
CA ALA A 526 14.92 19.46 12.26
C ALA A 526 13.39 19.45 12.07
N MET A 527 12.64 19.90 13.08
CA MET A 527 11.18 20.06 12.96
C MET A 527 10.81 21.15 11.94
N ARG A 528 11.50 22.31 11.95
CA ARG A 528 11.31 23.36 10.94
C ARG A 528 11.53 22.83 9.54
N ARG A 529 12.59 22.06 9.34
CA ARG A 529 12.89 21.39 8.07
C ARG A 529 11.80 20.40 7.68
N ALA A 530 11.36 19.54 8.60
CA ALA A 530 10.30 18.54 8.35
C ALA A 530 8.93 19.18 8.05
N LEU A 531 8.70 20.41 8.50
CA LEU A 531 7.49 21.21 8.23
C LEU A 531 7.68 22.22 7.09
N LYS A 532 8.86 22.28 6.43
CA LYS A 532 9.16 23.27 5.38
C LYS A 532 8.98 24.72 5.84
N LEU A 533 9.30 25.02 7.09
CA LEU A 533 9.19 26.36 7.69
C LEU A 533 10.48 27.19 7.61
N ASN A 534 11.44 26.78 6.83
CA ASN A 534 12.70 27.51 6.61
C ASN A 534 12.66 28.32 5.33
#